data_87935f1d813e88b0311d29ff73e44b05
#
_entry.id   87935f1d813e88b0311d29ff73e44b05
#
_cell.length_a   1.000
_cell.length_b   1.000
_cell.length_c   1.000
_cell.angle_alpha   90.00
_cell.angle_beta   90.00
_cell.angle_gamma   90.00
#
_symmetry.space_group_name_H-M   'P 1'
#
loop_
_entity.id
_entity.type
_entity.pdbx_description
1 polymer ?
#
loop_
_entity_poly.entity_id
_entity_poly.type
_entity_poly.pdbx_seq_one_letter_code
_entity_poly.pdbx_strand_id
1 'polypeptide(L)'
;MLTARGIQKHFQQQPVLKNLDLTVAKGDVVVILGPSGSGKTTLLRCLNHLETADAGTLTLGDATYDLHQMSKKQIQQLRQKTAFVFQHYNLFNNKTALENITEGLIYGRGVPRQEAEVLGQAALTRVGLAQFAHHYPHELSGGQQQRVGIARAVALKPAVLLFDEPTSALDPELVGEVLAVMQQLAQEGVTMVVVTHEMGFAREVASQVVFMDAGEVVESGPPQTLFTAPKEERTRQFLRRITG
;
A
#
# COMPACT_ATOMS: atom_id res chain seq x y z
N MET A 1 -9.33 -8.93 8.17
CA MET A 1 -9.80 -7.60 8.60
C MET A 1 -8.68 -6.87 9.30
N LEU A 2 -8.46 -5.59 8.97
CA LEU A 2 -7.53 -4.70 9.65
C LEU A 2 -8.34 -3.57 10.31
N THR A 3 -8.08 -3.28 11.57
CA THR A 3 -8.70 -2.17 12.29
C THR A 3 -7.63 -1.40 13.05
N ALA A 4 -7.45 -0.14 12.70
CA ALA A 4 -6.61 0.82 13.39
C ALA A 4 -7.49 1.77 14.20
N ARG A 5 -7.08 2.06 15.44
CA ARG A 5 -7.83 2.94 16.37
C ARG A 5 -6.89 3.92 17.05
N GLY A 6 -7.29 5.17 17.06
CA GLY A 6 -6.63 6.23 17.80
C GLY A 6 -5.19 6.50 17.39
N ILE A 7 -4.83 6.29 16.10
CA ILE A 7 -3.45 6.49 15.65
C ILE A 7 -3.07 7.96 15.77
N GLN A 8 -1.99 8.23 16.51
CA GLN A 8 -1.38 9.54 16.64
C GLN A 8 0.09 9.49 16.25
N LYS A 9 0.56 10.54 15.58
CA LYS A 9 1.97 10.71 15.25
C LYS A 9 2.36 12.18 15.21
N HIS A 10 3.46 12.49 15.86
CA HIS A 10 4.11 13.79 15.81
C HIS A 10 5.51 13.62 15.21
N PHE A 11 5.95 14.60 14.45
CA PHE A 11 7.37 14.79 14.14
C PHE A 11 7.84 16.05 14.85
N GLN A 12 8.77 15.89 15.77
CA GLN A 12 9.14 16.93 16.74
C GLN A 12 7.90 17.36 17.56
N GLN A 13 7.39 18.57 17.38
CA GLN A 13 6.19 19.09 18.05
C GLN A 13 4.98 19.26 17.13
N GLN A 14 5.13 18.87 15.83
CA GLN A 14 4.05 19.04 14.86
C GLN A 14 3.21 17.75 14.77
N PRO A 15 1.89 17.82 15.04
CA PRO A 15 1.00 16.68 14.88
C PRO A 15 0.79 16.40 13.37
N VAL A 16 1.07 15.16 12.96
CA VAL A 16 0.89 14.69 11.58
C VAL A 16 -0.29 13.72 11.48
N LEU A 17 -0.53 12.92 12.51
CA LEU A 17 -1.75 12.10 12.64
C LEU A 17 -2.42 12.43 13.99
N LYS A 18 -3.74 12.72 13.94
CA LYS A 18 -4.51 13.18 15.09
C LYS A 18 -5.67 12.23 15.37
N ASN A 19 -5.41 11.23 16.22
CA ASN A 19 -6.44 10.29 16.70
C ASN A 19 -7.24 9.61 15.55
N LEU A 20 -6.53 9.03 14.58
CA LEU A 20 -7.10 8.52 13.35
C LEU A 20 -7.58 7.08 13.50
N ASP A 21 -8.78 6.80 13.00
CA ASP A 21 -9.37 5.46 12.89
C ASP A 21 -9.45 5.02 11.44
N LEU A 22 -9.16 3.72 11.17
CA LEU A 22 -9.31 3.12 9.86
C LEU A 22 -9.74 1.66 10.00
N THR A 23 -10.73 1.24 9.22
CA THR A 23 -11.17 -0.16 9.16
C THR A 23 -11.15 -0.63 7.72
N VAL A 24 -10.60 -1.84 7.50
CA VAL A 24 -10.48 -2.49 6.19
C VAL A 24 -10.98 -3.92 6.34
N ALA A 25 -12.06 -4.27 5.68
CA ALA A 25 -12.55 -5.66 5.68
C ALA A 25 -11.68 -6.54 4.75
N LYS A 26 -11.81 -7.84 4.88
CA LYS A 26 -11.09 -8.76 3.99
C LYS A 26 -11.65 -8.65 2.58
N GLY A 27 -10.77 -8.49 1.60
CA GLY A 27 -11.13 -8.29 0.19
C GLY A 27 -11.43 -6.84 -0.18
N ASP A 28 -11.46 -5.91 0.78
CA ASP A 28 -11.67 -4.49 0.50
C ASP A 28 -10.45 -3.85 -0.15
N VAL A 29 -10.75 -2.90 -1.02
CA VAL A 29 -9.80 -1.90 -1.52
C VAL A 29 -10.17 -0.55 -0.92
N VAL A 30 -9.42 -0.13 0.10
CA VAL A 30 -9.58 1.19 0.72
C VAL A 30 -8.60 2.16 0.07
N VAL A 31 -9.14 3.18 -0.60
CA VAL A 31 -8.33 4.24 -1.22
C VAL A 31 -8.30 5.46 -0.30
N ILE A 32 -7.10 5.97 0.00
CA ILE A 32 -6.88 7.15 0.81
C ILE A 32 -6.49 8.32 -0.09
N LEU A 33 -7.30 9.36 -0.09
CA LEU A 33 -7.12 10.61 -0.83
C LEU A 33 -6.83 11.77 0.12
N GLY A 34 -6.26 12.84 -0.42
CA GLY A 34 -6.05 14.08 0.33
C GLY A 34 -4.86 14.88 -0.19
N PRO A 35 -4.72 16.15 0.21
CA PRO A 35 -3.63 17.02 -0.20
C PRO A 35 -2.26 16.49 0.25
N SER A 36 -1.19 16.96 -0.40
CA SER A 36 0.17 16.68 0.05
C SER A 36 0.35 17.17 1.50
N GLY A 37 1.05 16.39 2.32
CA GLY A 37 1.25 16.70 3.73
C GLY A 37 0.08 16.38 4.66
N SER A 38 -1.02 15.79 4.18
CA SER A 38 -2.15 15.42 5.05
C SER A 38 -1.92 14.18 5.95
N GLY A 39 -0.75 13.52 5.85
CA GLY A 39 -0.38 12.40 6.70
C GLY A 39 -0.60 11.00 6.10
N LYS A 40 -1.03 10.87 4.85
CA LYS A 40 -1.36 9.58 4.18
C LYS A 40 -0.22 8.56 4.23
N THR A 41 0.96 8.94 3.73
CA THR A 41 2.17 8.10 3.77
C THR A 41 2.57 7.74 5.20
N THR A 42 2.46 8.69 6.14
CA THR A 42 2.76 8.45 7.56
C THR A 42 1.81 7.42 8.15
N LEU A 43 0.50 7.49 7.82
CA LEU A 43 -0.48 6.50 8.22
C LEU A 43 -0.10 5.11 7.71
N LEU A 44 0.15 4.95 6.40
CA LEU A 44 0.56 3.66 5.84
C LEU A 44 1.82 3.10 6.51
N ARG A 45 2.82 3.95 6.79
CA ARG A 45 4.04 3.56 7.47
C ARG A 45 3.80 3.12 8.91
N CYS A 46 2.86 3.74 9.61
CA CYS A 46 2.44 3.29 10.95
C CYS A 46 1.74 1.93 10.90
N LEU A 47 0.90 1.66 9.89
CA LEU A 47 0.19 0.39 9.73
C LEU A 47 1.14 -0.80 9.48
N ASN A 48 2.34 -0.58 8.94
CA ASN A 48 3.38 -1.60 8.75
C ASN A 48 4.56 -1.47 9.75
N HIS A 49 4.43 -0.54 10.71
CA HIS A 49 5.50 -0.21 11.67
C HIS A 49 6.84 0.15 11.00
N LEU A 50 6.79 0.76 9.81
CA LEU A 50 7.93 1.45 9.20
C LEU A 50 8.18 2.80 9.88
N GLU A 51 7.13 3.35 10.48
CA GLU A 51 7.15 4.49 11.37
C GLU A 51 6.45 4.09 12.68
N THR A 52 7.04 4.42 13.84
CA THR A 52 6.43 4.16 15.14
C THR A 52 5.41 5.24 15.43
N ALA A 53 4.16 4.86 15.64
CA ALA A 53 3.12 5.78 16.11
C ALA A 53 3.36 6.17 17.57
N ASP A 54 2.92 7.37 17.97
CA ASP A 54 3.05 7.85 19.36
C ASP A 54 1.92 7.29 20.25
N ALA A 55 0.79 6.92 19.62
CA ALA A 55 -0.32 6.21 20.27
C ALA A 55 -1.15 5.46 19.20
N GLY A 56 -1.98 4.57 19.66
CA GLY A 56 -2.95 3.85 18.84
C GLY A 56 -2.74 2.36 18.84
N THR A 57 -3.78 1.65 18.44
CA THR A 57 -3.78 0.19 18.34
C THR A 57 -4.08 -0.26 16.91
N LEU A 58 -3.51 -1.40 16.53
CA LEU A 58 -3.76 -2.07 15.26
C LEU A 58 -4.18 -3.51 15.51
N THR A 59 -5.38 -3.87 15.09
CA THR A 59 -5.85 -5.26 15.08
C THR A 59 -5.77 -5.79 13.65
N LEU A 60 -5.11 -6.94 13.47
CA LEU A 60 -5.00 -7.63 12.19
C LEU A 60 -5.28 -9.13 12.36
N GLY A 61 -6.44 -9.58 11.89
CA GLY A 61 -6.99 -10.89 12.23
C GLY A 61 -7.30 -10.97 13.73
N ASP A 62 -6.72 -11.94 14.42
CA ASP A 62 -6.92 -12.17 15.87
C ASP A 62 -5.85 -11.48 16.74
N ALA A 63 -4.88 -10.79 16.13
CA ALA A 63 -3.79 -10.14 16.86
C ALA A 63 -4.03 -8.63 16.97
N THR A 64 -3.87 -8.09 18.18
CA THR A 64 -3.88 -6.65 18.46
C THR A 64 -2.51 -6.20 18.93
N TYR A 65 -2.05 -5.07 18.38
CA TYR A 65 -0.75 -4.47 18.63
C TYR A 65 -0.94 -3.05 19.18
N ASP A 66 -0.21 -2.71 20.25
CA ASP A 66 0.01 -1.32 20.64
C ASP A 66 1.11 -0.74 19.75
N LEU A 67 0.77 0.19 18.85
CA LEU A 67 1.70 0.71 17.84
C LEU A 67 2.85 1.54 18.43
N HIS A 68 2.71 2.02 19.68
CA HIS A 68 3.76 2.74 20.38
C HIS A 68 4.78 1.80 21.03
N GLN A 69 4.32 0.64 21.54
CA GLN A 69 5.15 -0.25 22.37
C GLN A 69 5.20 -1.68 21.82
N MET A 70 5.59 -1.84 20.56
CA MET A 70 5.76 -3.17 19.97
C MET A 70 7.13 -3.78 20.26
N SER A 71 7.15 -5.04 20.73
CA SER A 71 8.37 -5.83 20.77
C SER A 71 8.85 -6.19 19.36
N LYS A 72 10.16 -6.50 19.20
CA LYS A 72 10.72 -6.95 17.91
C LYS A 72 9.97 -8.13 17.31
N LYS A 73 9.50 -9.06 18.15
CA LYS A 73 8.71 -10.23 17.73
C LYS A 73 7.34 -9.81 17.15
N GLN A 74 6.66 -8.87 17.80
CA GLN A 74 5.37 -8.35 17.32
C GLN A 74 5.53 -7.59 15.99
N ILE A 75 6.58 -6.77 15.85
CA ILE A 75 6.90 -6.08 14.59
C ILE A 75 7.13 -7.09 13.48
N GLN A 76 7.91 -8.15 13.73
CA GLN A 76 8.13 -9.22 12.76
C GLN A 76 6.81 -9.91 12.37
N GLN A 77 5.97 -10.24 13.35
CA GLN A 77 4.65 -10.86 13.11
C GLN A 77 3.72 -9.96 12.27
N LEU A 78 3.69 -8.65 12.57
CA LEU A 78 2.93 -7.68 11.79
C LEU A 78 3.43 -7.61 10.34
N ARG A 79 4.75 -7.47 10.14
CA ARG A 79 5.37 -7.41 8.81
C ARG A 79 5.26 -8.72 8.02
N GLN A 80 5.06 -9.84 8.69
CA GLN A 80 4.72 -11.09 8.02
C GLN A 80 3.29 -11.12 7.48
N LYS A 81 2.36 -10.34 8.05
CA LYS A 81 0.96 -10.27 7.64
C LYS A 81 0.66 -9.10 6.71
N THR A 82 1.58 -8.15 6.57
CA THR A 82 1.46 -6.96 5.71
C THR A 82 2.60 -6.91 4.71
N ALA A 83 2.37 -6.33 3.53
CA ALA A 83 3.44 -6.01 2.61
C ALA A 83 3.27 -4.58 2.10
N PHE A 84 4.38 -3.92 1.78
CA PHE A 84 4.43 -2.52 1.42
C PHE A 84 4.99 -2.34 0.01
N VAL A 85 4.28 -1.58 -0.82
CA VAL A 85 4.71 -1.15 -2.16
C VAL A 85 5.01 0.33 -2.10
N PHE A 86 6.26 0.69 -2.38
CA PHE A 86 6.78 2.04 -2.27
C PHE A 86 6.62 2.84 -3.57
N GLN A 87 6.61 4.16 -3.45
CA GLN A 87 6.58 5.10 -4.55
C GLN A 87 7.80 4.97 -5.49
N HIS A 88 9.00 4.73 -4.95
CA HIS A 88 10.27 4.67 -5.68
C HIS A 88 10.79 3.22 -5.85
N TYR A 89 9.91 2.24 -6.05
CA TYR A 89 10.20 0.83 -6.33
C TYR A 89 10.99 0.11 -5.22
N ASN A 90 12.04 0.71 -4.69
CA ASN A 90 12.94 0.20 -3.64
C ASN A 90 13.45 -1.23 -3.93
N LEU A 91 13.87 -1.45 -5.16
CA LEU A 91 14.50 -2.71 -5.57
C LEU A 91 15.98 -2.74 -5.14
N PHE A 92 16.48 -3.92 -4.88
CA PHE A 92 17.91 -4.16 -4.69
C PHE A 92 18.62 -4.07 -6.05
N ASN A 93 19.44 -3.05 -6.25
CA ASN A 93 20.09 -2.78 -7.55
C ASN A 93 21.07 -3.88 -7.98
N ASN A 94 21.62 -4.63 -7.05
CA ASN A 94 22.56 -5.73 -7.25
C ASN A 94 21.89 -7.10 -7.37
N LYS A 95 20.56 -7.16 -7.51
CA LYS A 95 19.76 -8.37 -7.62
C LYS A 95 18.86 -8.29 -8.86
N THR A 96 18.64 -9.43 -9.49
CA THR A 96 17.71 -9.55 -10.61
C THR A 96 16.25 -9.36 -10.15
N ALA A 97 15.31 -9.25 -11.09
CA ALA A 97 13.88 -9.16 -10.77
C ALA A 97 13.40 -10.37 -9.95
N LEU A 98 13.80 -11.57 -10.33
CA LEU A 98 13.47 -12.81 -9.59
C LEU A 98 14.08 -12.79 -8.19
N GLU A 99 15.35 -12.44 -8.05
CA GLU A 99 16.03 -12.37 -6.75
C GLU A 99 15.42 -11.30 -5.85
N ASN A 100 15.00 -10.15 -6.38
CA ASN A 100 14.27 -9.14 -5.63
C ASN A 100 12.99 -9.68 -4.97
N ILE A 101 12.31 -10.60 -5.64
CA ILE A 101 11.08 -11.23 -5.13
C ILE A 101 11.42 -12.34 -4.14
N THR A 102 12.38 -13.19 -4.47
CA THR A 102 12.70 -14.39 -3.66
C THR A 102 13.42 -14.06 -2.36
N GLU A 103 14.09 -12.91 -2.25
CA GLU A 103 14.80 -12.47 -1.05
C GLU A 103 13.89 -12.48 0.19
N GLY A 104 12.70 -11.87 0.08
CA GLY A 104 11.71 -11.84 1.17
C GLY A 104 11.16 -13.22 1.54
N LEU A 105 11.06 -14.12 0.55
CA LEU A 105 10.62 -15.50 0.77
C LEU A 105 11.68 -16.31 1.51
N ILE A 106 12.93 -16.24 1.07
CA ILE A 106 14.04 -17.03 1.62
C ILE A 106 14.40 -16.53 3.01
N TYR A 107 14.76 -15.25 3.15
CA TYR A 107 15.30 -14.71 4.41
C TYR A 107 14.23 -14.20 5.37
N GLY A 108 13.08 -13.74 4.82
CA GLY A 108 11.97 -13.25 5.63
C GLY A 108 11.00 -14.33 6.10
N ARG A 109 10.81 -15.39 5.29
CA ARG A 109 9.85 -16.46 5.54
C ARG A 109 10.48 -17.83 5.75
N GLY A 110 11.80 -17.99 5.49
CA GLY A 110 12.48 -19.28 5.57
C GLY A 110 12.08 -20.29 4.50
N VAL A 111 11.54 -19.83 3.37
CA VAL A 111 11.14 -20.70 2.26
C VAL A 111 12.39 -21.26 1.58
N PRO A 112 12.47 -22.59 1.30
CA PRO A 112 13.58 -23.16 0.58
C PRO A 112 13.79 -22.48 -0.78
N ARG A 113 15.06 -22.32 -1.21
CA ARG A 113 15.41 -21.56 -2.43
C ARG A 113 14.65 -22.04 -3.66
N GLN A 114 14.59 -23.33 -3.92
CA GLN A 114 13.89 -23.89 -5.07
C GLN A 114 12.39 -23.55 -5.07
N GLU A 115 11.74 -23.64 -3.92
CA GLU A 115 10.33 -23.28 -3.77
C GLU A 115 10.14 -21.75 -3.93
N ALA A 116 11.04 -20.94 -3.38
CA ALA A 116 11.02 -19.49 -3.52
C ALA A 116 11.17 -19.05 -4.99
N GLU A 117 12.01 -19.72 -5.78
CA GLU A 117 12.18 -19.47 -7.22
C GLU A 117 10.88 -19.77 -7.99
N VAL A 118 10.20 -20.88 -7.71
CA VAL A 118 8.89 -21.21 -8.30
C VAL A 118 7.85 -20.16 -7.96
N LEU A 119 7.75 -19.75 -6.68
CA LEU A 119 6.82 -18.71 -6.23
C LEU A 119 7.16 -17.35 -6.85
N GLY A 120 8.45 -17.02 -6.95
CA GLY A 120 8.92 -15.78 -7.55
C GLY A 120 8.60 -15.71 -9.06
N GLN A 121 8.82 -16.81 -9.78
CA GLN A 121 8.47 -16.91 -11.19
C GLN A 121 6.97 -16.78 -11.42
N ALA A 122 6.15 -17.41 -10.58
CA ALA A 122 4.69 -17.26 -10.63
C ALA A 122 4.25 -15.81 -10.35
N ALA A 123 4.91 -15.13 -9.41
CA ALA A 123 4.63 -13.72 -9.13
C ALA A 123 5.03 -12.81 -10.30
N LEU A 124 6.16 -13.04 -10.97
CA LEU A 124 6.55 -12.31 -12.18
C LEU A 124 5.56 -12.54 -13.33
N THR A 125 5.10 -13.76 -13.51
CA THR A 125 4.08 -14.10 -14.52
C THR A 125 2.79 -13.34 -14.26
N ARG A 126 2.36 -13.24 -12.99
CA ARG A 126 1.13 -12.53 -12.59
C ARG A 126 1.16 -11.03 -12.92
N VAL A 127 2.34 -10.40 -12.94
CA VAL A 127 2.51 -8.99 -13.30
C VAL A 127 3.01 -8.79 -14.75
N GLY A 128 3.00 -9.85 -15.58
CA GLY A 128 3.38 -9.78 -16.99
C GLY A 128 4.89 -9.61 -17.24
N LEU A 129 5.74 -10.07 -16.32
CA LEU A 129 7.20 -9.88 -16.38
C LEU A 129 7.99 -11.19 -16.36
N ALA A 130 7.40 -12.33 -16.73
CA ALA A 130 8.06 -13.64 -16.70
C ALA A 130 9.39 -13.66 -17.47
N GLN A 131 9.45 -12.99 -18.64
CA GLN A 131 10.64 -12.92 -19.49
C GLN A 131 11.75 -12.04 -18.92
N PHE A 132 11.46 -11.19 -17.94
CA PHE A 132 12.42 -10.27 -17.32
C PHE A 132 13.01 -10.80 -16.00
N ALA A 133 12.81 -12.08 -15.67
CA ALA A 133 13.22 -12.69 -14.40
C ALA A 133 14.69 -12.46 -14.04
N HIS A 134 15.57 -12.47 -15.06
CA HIS A 134 17.02 -12.35 -14.89
C HIS A 134 17.56 -10.93 -15.17
N HIS A 135 16.68 -9.95 -15.42
CA HIS A 135 17.08 -8.56 -15.62
C HIS A 135 17.31 -7.86 -14.28
N TYR A 136 18.31 -6.99 -14.26
CA TYR A 136 18.60 -6.10 -13.13
C TYR A 136 17.71 -4.85 -13.22
N PRO A 137 17.49 -4.12 -12.09
CA PRO A 137 16.63 -2.93 -12.09
C PRO A 137 16.99 -1.87 -13.14
N HIS A 138 18.28 -1.65 -13.41
CA HIS A 138 18.74 -0.69 -14.41
C HIS A 138 18.44 -1.08 -15.87
N GLU A 139 18.06 -2.33 -16.12
CA GLU A 139 17.64 -2.85 -17.43
C GLU A 139 16.11 -2.80 -17.61
N LEU A 140 15.36 -2.36 -16.58
CA LEU A 140 13.92 -2.33 -16.55
C LEU A 140 13.39 -0.88 -16.60
N SER A 141 12.28 -0.68 -17.33
CA SER A 141 11.56 0.60 -17.27
C SER A 141 11.01 0.87 -15.85
N GLY A 142 10.65 2.13 -15.54
CA GLY A 142 10.04 2.49 -14.25
C GLY A 142 8.78 1.67 -13.95
N GLY A 143 7.89 1.50 -14.94
CA GLY A 143 6.69 0.67 -14.79
C GLY A 143 7.00 -0.81 -14.58
N GLN A 144 8.04 -1.35 -15.23
CA GLN A 144 8.52 -2.72 -14.97
C GLN A 144 9.10 -2.85 -13.56
N GLN A 145 9.93 -1.91 -13.11
CA GLN A 145 10.48 -1.92 -11.75
C GLN A 145 9.36 -1.87 -10.70
N GLN A 146 8.34 -1.03 -10.90
CA GLN A 146 7.19 -0.97 -9.99
C GLN A 146 6.40 -2.28 -9.96
N ARG A 147 6.18 -2.91 -11.14
CA ARG A 147 5.53 -4.22 -11.20
C ARG A 147 6.35 -5.33 -10.53
N VAL A 148 7.68 -5.28 -10.58
CA VAL A 148 8.55 -6.17 -9.76
C VAL A 148 8.34 -5.89 -8.27
N GLY A 149 8.25 -4.63 -7.85
CA GLY A 149 7.94 -4.25 -6.47
C GLY A 149 6.58 -4.79 -5.99
N ILE A 150 5.57 -4.75 -6.85
CA ILE A 150 4.25 -5.34 -6.59
C ILE A 150 4.36 -6.87 -6.50
N ALA A 151 5.04 -7.52 -7.45
CA ALA A 151 5.26 -8.97 -7.44
C ALA A 151 5.96 -9.44 -6.17
N ARG A 152 6.98 -8.70 -5.70
CA ARG A 152 7.68 -8.94 -4.43
C ARG A 152 6.73 -8.91 -3.24
N ALA A 153 5.81 -7.94 -3.21
CA ALA A 153 4.82 -7.82 -2.14
C ALA A 153 3.78 -8.94 -2.17
N VAL A 154 3.26 -9.26 -3.36
CA VAL A 154 2.23 -10.29 -3.58
C VAL A 154 2.76 -11.71 -3.31
N ALA A 155 4.02 -11.99 -3.66
CA ALA A 155 4.65 -13.30 -3.43
C ALA A 155 4.64 -13.70 -1.95
N LEU A 156 4.69 -12.73 -1.04
CA LEU A 156 4.62 -12.97 0.40
C LEU A 156 3.24 -13.40 0.90
N LYS A 157 2.20 -13.37 0.06
CA LYS A 157 0.79 -13.67 0.41
C LYS A 157 0.35 -12.97 1.70
N PRO A 158 0.47 -11.63 1.77
CA PRO A 158 0.12 -10.88 2.97
C PRO A 158 -1.40 -10.86 3.18
N ALA A 159 -1.85 -10.61 4.41
CA ALA A 159 -3.25 -10.36 4.71
C ALA A 159 -3.72 -8.99 4.18
N VAL A 160 -2.81 -8.01 4.07
CA VAL A 160 -3.08 -6.67 3.53
C VAL A 160 -1.87 -6.16 2.75
N LEU A 161 -2.10 -5.63 1.55
CA LEU A 161 -1.13 -4.87 0.76
C LEU A 161 -1.31 -3.37 1.01
N LEU A 162 -0.21 -2.67 1.27
CA LEU A 162 -0.17 -1.23 1.49
C LEU A 162 0.57 -0.58 0.31
N PHE A 163 -0.09 0.30 -0.42
CA PHE A 163 0.46 1.01 -1.58
C PHE A 163 0.62 2.50 -1.28
N ASP A 164 1.84 3.01 -1.33
CA ASP A 164 2.17 4.41 -1.10
C ASP A 164 2.49 5.09 -2.44
N GLU A 165 1.50 5.71 -3.06
CA GLU A 165 1.59 6.43 -4.34
C GLU A 165 2.31 5.64 -5.45
N PRO A 166 1.87 4.42 -5.80
CA PRO A 166 2.63 3.49 -6.63
C PRO A 166 2.89 3.96 -8.06
N THR A 167 2.22 5.01 -8.52
CA THR A 167 2.34 5.55 -9.90
C THR A 167 2.99 6.92 -9.98
N SER A 168 3.18 7.62 -8.85
CA SER A 168 3.59 9.03 -8.85
C SER A 168 5.04 9.29 -9.32
N ALA A 169 5.89 8.24 -9.35
CA ALA A 169 7.26 8.31 -9.87
C ALA A 169 7.38 7.81 -11.32
N LEU A 170 6.26 7.55 -12.00
CA LEU A 170 6.21 7.01 -13.35
C LEU A 170 5.89 8.08 -14.39
N ASP A 171 6.42 7.87 -15.60
CA ASP A 171 5.95 8.59 -16.77
C ASP A 171 4.47 8.24 -17.05
N PRO A 172 3.64 9.21 -17.50
CA PRO A 172 2.20 9.01 -17.67
C PRO A 172 1.83 7.80 -18.55
N GLU A 173 2.64 7.49 -19.55
CA GLU A 173 2.43 6.35 -20.46
C GLU A 173 2.61 4.98 -19.76
N LEU A 174 3.35 4.92 -18.64
CA LEU A 174 3.61 3.70 -17.88
C LEU A 174 2.62 3.46 -16.73
N VAL A 175 1.85 4.49 -16.36
CA VAL A 175 0.86 4.43 -15.26
C VAL A 175 -0.18 3.34 -15.48
N GLY A 176 -0.70 3.24 -16.72
CA GLY A 176 -1.76 2.30 -17.07
C GLY A 176 -1.39 0.83 -16.79
N GLU A 177 -0.14 0.45 -17.07
CA GLU A 177 0.32 -0.93 -16.85
C GLU A 177 0.34 -1.31 -15.35
N VAL A 178 0.72 -0.38 -14.49
CA VAL A 178 0.74 -0.59 -13.03
C VAL A 178 -0.68 -0.64 -12.47
N LEU A 179 -1.56 0.28 -12.91
CA LEU A 179 -2.96 0.30 -12.49
C LEU A 179 -3.69 -0.98 -12.93
N ALA A 180 -3.43 -1.50 -14.12
CA ALA A 180 -4.02 -2.76 -14.60
C ALA A 180 -3.66 -3.95 -13.68
N VAL A 181 -2.41 -4.04 -13.23
CA VAL A 181 -2.00 -5.06 -12.25
C VAL A 181 -2.73 -4.88 -10.92
N MET A 182 -2.89 -3.65 -10.44
CA MET A 182 -3.61 -3.38 -9.19
C MET A 182 -5.11 -3.68 -9.31
N GLN A 183 -5.74 -3.40 -10.46
CA GLN A 183 -7.13 -3.77 -10.77
C GLN A 183 -7.31 -5.29 -10.76
N GLN A 184 -6.39 -6.03 -11.38
CA GLN A 184 -6.41 -7.49 -11.34
C GLN A 184 -6.34 -8.03 -9.90
N LEU A 185 -5.45 -7.49 -9.06
CA LEU A 185 -5.33 -7.88 -7.66
C LEU A 185 -6.62 -7.61 -6.88
N ALA A 186 -7.30 -6.50 -7.16
CA ALA A 186 -8.59 -6.17 -6.56
C ALA A 186 -9.68 -7.18 -6.96
N GLN A 187 -9.77 -7.53 -8.25
CA GLN A 187 -10.71 -8.54 -8.77
C GLN A 187 -10.47 -9.92 -8.17
N GLU A 188 -9.23 -10.25 -7.83
CA GLU A 188 -8.86 -11.49 -7.14
C GLU A 188 -9.17 -11.46 -5.63
N GLY A 189 -9.73 -10.36 -5.11
CA GLY A 189 -10.12 -10.20 -3.71
C GLY A 189 -8.94 -9.95 -2.75
N VAL A 190 -7.82 -9.41 -3.26
CA VAL A 190 -6.69 -9.01 -2.41
C VAL A 190 -7.08 -7.79 -1.60
N THR A 191 -6.90 -7.85 -0.28
CA THR A 191 -7.15 -6.71 0.61
C THR A 191 -6.06 -5.65 0.42
N MET A 192 -6.44 -4.41 0.12
CA MET A 192 -5.50 -3.33 -0.17
C MET A 192 -5.86 -2.03 0.55
N VAL A 193 -4.83 -1.30 0.98
CA VAL A 193 -4.91 0.12 1.35
C VAL A 193 -4.02 0.90 0.39
N VAL A 194 -4.58 1.82 -0.36
CA VAL A 194 -3.90 2.49 -1.47
C VAL A 194 -3.94 4.01 -1.27
N VAL A 195 -2.79 4.62 -1.09
CA VAL A 195 -2.64 6.08 -1.25
C VAL A 195 -2.34 6.35 -2.72
N THR A 196 -3.16 7.16 -3.38
CA THR A 196 -3.00 7.48 -4.80
C THR A 196 -3.65 8.81 -5.17
N HIS A 197 -3.22 9.38 -6.29
CA HIS A 197 -3.85 10.51 -6.97
C HIS A 197 -4.64 10.08 -8.21
N GLU A 198 -4.70 8.78 -8.51
CA GLU A 198 -5.41 8.22 -9.67
C GLU A 198 -6.91 8.10 -9.37
N MET A 199 -7.67 9.17 -9.69
CA MET A 199 -9.11 9.23 -9.38
C MET A 199 -9.92 8.21 -10.18
N GLY A 200 -9.51 7.89 -11.41
CA GLY A 200 -10.13 6.85 -12.23
C GLY A 200 -10.07 5.49 -11.54
N PHE A 201 -8.87 5.11 -11.08
CA PHE A 201 -8.65 3.89 -10.31
C PHE A 201 -9.51 3.87 -9.02
N ALA A 202 -9.49 4.97 -8.26
CA ALA A 202 -10.27 5.06 -7.02
C ALA A 202 -11.78 4.90 -7.25
N ARG A 203 -12.32 5.45 -8.34
CA ARG A 203 -13.75 5.34 -8.70
C ARG A 203 -14.14 3.92 -9.11
N GLU A 204 -13.25 3.23 -9.83
CA GLU A 204 -13.54 1.92 -10.43
C GLU A 204 -13.35 0.78 -9.43
N VAL A 205 -12.32 0.86 -8.58
CA VAL A 205 -11.81 -0.30 -7.85
C VAL A 205 -12.06 -0.22 -6.33
N ALA A 206 -12.20 1.00 -5.78
CA ALA A 206 -12.35 1.15 -4.34
C ALA A 206 -13.69 0.59 -3.85
N SER A 207 -13.65 -0.18 -2.76
CA SER A 207 -14.83 -0.48 -1.95
C SER A 207 -15.17 0.67 -1.01
N GLN A 208 -14.15 1.40 -0.57
CA GLN A 208 -14.26 2.57 0.29
C GLN A 208 -13.20 3.60 -0.07
N VAL A 209 -13.57 4.86 -0.02
CA VAL A 209 -12.65 6.00 -0.16
C VAL A 209 -12.61 6.75 1.18
N VAL A 210 -11.40 7.10 1.62
CA VAL A 210 -11.14 7.88 2.82
C VAL A 210 -10.46 9.18 2.41
N PHE A 211 -11.07 10.31 2.71
CA PHE A 211 -10.46 11.62 2.49
C PHE A 211 -9.80 12.11 3.77
N MET A 212 -8.48 12.36 3.68
CA MET A 212 -7.66 12.86 4.78
C MET A 212 -7.24 14.31 4.52
N ASP A 213 -7.33 15.15 5.56
CA ASP A 213 -6.77 16.50 5.56
C ASP A 213 -6.24 16.84 6.96
N ALA A 214 -5.10 17.55 7.02
CA ALA A 214 -4.48 18.04 8.25
C ALA A 214 -4.33 16.97 9.37
N GLY A 215 -4.08 15.71 9.00
CA GLY A 215 -3.84 14.59 9.93
C GLY A 215 -5.10 13.91 10.46
N GLU A 216 -6.25 14.19 9.88
CA GLU A 216 -7.55 13.65 10.29
C GLU A 216 -8.28 12.99 9.12
N VAL A 217 -9.14 12.02 9.38
CA VAL A 217 -10.14 11.54 8.42
C VAL A 217 -11.30 12.55 8.43
N VAL A 218 -11.44 13.28 7.34
CA VAL A 218 -12.50 14.28 7.18
C VAL A 218 -13.80 13.62 6.73
N GLU A 219 -13.70 12.71 5.76
CA GLU A 219 -14.86 12.01 5.21
C GLU A 219 -14.47 10.63 4.72
N SER A 220 -15.37 9.65 4.87
CA SER A 220 -15.20 8.34 4.29
C SER A 220 -16.52 7.76 3.81
N GLY A 221 -16.48 6.95 2.76
CA GLY A 221 -17.67 6.33 2.20
C GLY A 221 -17.43 5.60 0.89
N PRO A 222 -18.48 5.02 0.31
CA PRO A 222 -18.41 4.42 -1.03
C PRO A 222 -17.96 5.44 -2.08
N PRO A 223 -17.17 5.03 -3.09
CA PRO A 223 -16.66 5.93 -4.12
C PRO A 223 -17.78 6.68 -4.84
N GLN A 224 -18.90 6.01 -5.16
CA GLN A 224 -20.04 6.64 -5.83
C GLN A 224 -20.57 7.86 -5.06
N THR A 225 -20.69 7.74 -3.74
CA THR A 225 -21.19 8.84 -2.90
C THR A 225 -20.13 9.93 -2.73
N LEU A 226 -18.90 9.55 -2.39
CA LEU A 226 -17.85 10.51 -2.07
C LEU A 226 -17.45 11.37 -3.29
N PHE A 227 -17.43 10.79 -4.49
CA PHE A 227 -17.07 11.52 -5.71
C PHE A 227 -18.21 12.35 -6.32
N THR A 228 -19.49 12.02 -6.06
CA THR A 228 -20.63 12.72 -6.68
C THR A 228 -21.34 13.67 -5.72
N ALA A 229 -21.44 13.31 -4.46
CA ALA A 229 -22.16 14.05 -3.42
C ALA A 229 -21.41 14.08 -2.08
N PRO A 230 -20.17 14.59 -2.04
CA PRO A 230 -19.41 14.69 -0.80
C PRO A 230 -20.12 15.62 0.19
N LYS A 231 -20.17 15.20 1.46
CA LYS A 231 -20.87 15.92 2.52
C LYS A 231 -20.05 17.08 3.08
N GLU A 232 -18.73 16.86 3.20
CA GLU A 232 -17.81 17.81 3.80
C GLU A 232 -17.32 18.84 2.76
N GLU A 233 -17.29 20.12 3.15
CA GLU A 233 -16.86 21.21 2.27
C GLU A 233 -15.39 21.06 1.85
N ARG A 234 -14.53 20.54 2.74
CA ARG A 234 -13.12 20.30 2.44
C ARG A 234 -12.95 19.22 1.36
N THR A 235 -13.78 18.16 1.41
CA THR A 235 -13.81 17.11 0.38
C THR A 235 -14.25 17.69 -0.96
N ARG A 236 -15.33 18.51 -0.99
CA ARG A 236 -15.81 19.20 -2.21
C ARG A 236 -14.73 20.07 -2.84
N GLN A 237 -14.06 20.89 -2.04
CA GLN A 237 -12.99 21.79 -2.52
C GLN A 237 -11.80 21.00 -3.10
N PHE A 238 -11.41 19.91 -2.45
CA PHE A 238 -10.33 19.05 -2.95
C PHE A 238 -10.70 18.41 -4.28
N LEU A 239 -11.87 17.78 -4.36
CA LEU A 239 -12.33 17.11 -5.59
C LEU A 239 -12.47 18.08 -6.77
N ARG A 240 -13.02 19.27 -6.57
CA ARG A 240 -13.11 20.31 -7.63
C ARG A 240 -11.75 20.69 -8.22
N ARG A 241 -10.68 20.71 -7.43
CA ARG A 241 -9.34 21.06 -7.90
C ARG A 241 -8.69 19.96 -8.76
N ILE A 242 -9.13 18.72 -8.60
CA ILE A 242 -8.54 17.57 -9.28
C ILE A 242 -9.37 17.16 -10.51
N THR A 243 -10.68 17.44 -10.52
CA THR A 243 -11.60 17.04 -11.60
C THR A 243 -11.94 18.17 -12.55
N GLY A 244 -11.61 19.43 -12.25
CA GLY A 244 -11.75 20.61 -13.12
C GLY A 244 -10.47 20.95 -13.82
#